data_563a3867f9a62e9841cc4293ec7b645b
#
_entry.id   563a3867f9a62e9841cc4293ec7b645b
#
_cell.length_a   1.000
_cell.length_b   1.000
_cell.length_c   1.000
_cell.angle_alpha   90.00
_cell.angle_beta   90.00
_cell.angle_gamma   90.00
#
_symmetry.space_group_name_H-M   'P 1'
#
loop_
_entity.id
_entity.type
_entity.pdbx_description
1 polymer ?
#
loop_
_entity_poly.entity_id
_entity_poly.type
_entity_poly.pdbx_seq_one_letter_code
_entity_poly.pdbx_strand_id
1 'polypeptide(L)'
;MNKWVLLEHKVYSSNSTDIHYDFLVENGIDCLTWKFLKLPLLNQVSIEISKQPNHRLLWLSRLEHELSGHRGFVKRIDHGIFKNVSDKLDSEFYRFILDGELLYGLFEISGNSCRLINNY
;
A
#
# COMPACT_ATOMS: atom_id res chain seq x y z
N MET A 1 9.24 -0.47 14.44
CA MET A 1 8.18 0.54 14.53
C MET A 1 7.15 0.31 13.46
N ASN A 2 5.99 0.90 13.60
CA ASN A 2 4.86 0.65 12.69
C ASN A 2 4.88 1.60 11.49
N LYS A 3 5.81 1.37 10.59
CA LYS A 3 5.94 2.19 9.37
C LYS A 3 5.12 1.61 8.24
N TRP A 4 4.61 2.50 7.39
CA TRP A 4 3.94 2.11 6.15
C TRP A 4 4.40 3.03 5.02
N VAL A 5 4.31 2.53 3.81
CA VAL A 5 4.59 3.31 2.59
C VAL A 5 3.58 2.96 1.52
N LEU A 6 3.34 3.93 0.64
CA LEU A 6 2.61 3.74 -0.60
C LEU A 6 3.56 4.02 -1.75
N LEU A 7 3.79 3.01 -2.58
CA LEU A 7 4.70 3.10 -3.72
C LEU A 7 3.89 3.15 -5.01
N GLU A 8 4.26 4.07 -5.89
CA GLU A 8 3.78 4.07 -7.27
C GLU A 8 4.76 3.26 -8.10
N HIS A 9 4.25 2.25 -8.79
CA HIS A 9 5.06 1.35 -9.59
C HIS A 9 4.67 1.48 -11.06
N LYS A 10 5.56 2.01 -11.88
CA LYS A 10 5.40 2.06 -13.33
C LYS A 10 6.08 0.85 -13.92
N VAL A 11 5.34 0.10 -14.73
CA VAL A 11 5.83 -1.09 -15.41
C VAL A 11 5.87 -0.78 -16.90
N TYR A 12 7.07 -0.85 -17.49
CA TYR A 12 7.26 -0.57 -18.90
C TYR A 12 7.15 -1.85 -19.70
N SER A 13 6.37 -1.78 -20.79
CA SER A 13 6.31 -2.82 -21.79
C SER A 13 6.58 -2.20 -23.16
N SER A 14 6.66 -3.03 -24.23
CA SER A 14 7.12 -2.56 -25.54
C SER A 14 6.31 -1.37 -26.09
N ASN A 15 5.03 -1.25 -25.77
CA ASN A 15 4.15 -0.21 -26.31
C ASN A 15 3.33 0.53 -25.26
N SER A 16 3.56 0.28 -23.97
CA SER A 16 2.74 0.88 -22.95
C SER A 16 3.47 1.02 -21.61
N THR A 17 2.91 1.88 -20.76
CA THR A 17 3.31 2.00 -19.36
C THR A 17 2.09 1.75 -18.52
N ASP A 18 2.15 0.73 -17.67
CA ASP A 18 1.10 0.43 -16.71
C ASP A 18 1.51 0.96 -15.33
N ILE A 19 0.54 1.43 -14.59
CA ILE A 19 0.78 1.94 -13.24
C ILE A 19 -0.05 1.14 -12.26
N HIS A 20 0.58 0.70 -11.17
CA HIS A 20 -0.13 0.20 -10.00
C HIS A 20 0.53 0.76 -8.75
N TYR A 21 -0.09 0.51 -7.61
CA TYR A 21 0.40 1.02 -6.33
C TYR A 21 0.58 -0.16 -5.39
N ASP A 22 1.65 -0.13 -4.61
CA ASP A 22 1.92 -1.13 -3.58
C ASP A 22 1.84 -0.45 -2.22
N PHE A 23 0.96 -0.96 -1.37
CA PHE A 23 0.81 -0.52 0.00
C PHE A 23 1.50 -1.52 0.90
N LEU A 24 2.51 -1.06 1.63
CA LEU A 24 3.34 -1.91 2.48
C LEU A 24 3.22 -1.46 3.92
N VAL A 25 2.99 -2.41 4.83
CA VAL A 25 3.03 -2.14 6.26
C VAL A 25 4.07 -3.04 6.92
N GLU A 26 4.86 -2.45 7.79
CA GLU A 26 5.89 -3.15 8.55
C GLU A 26 5.27 -4.26 9.39
N ASN A 27 5.84 -5.47 9.30
CA ASN A 27 5.34 -6.65 10.00
C ASN A 27 6.52 -7.49 10.52
N GLY A 28 7.28 -6.93 11.45
CA GLY A 28 8.45 -7.61 12.01
C GLY A 28 9.61 -7.67 11.03
N ILE A 29 9.85 -8.83 10.42
CA ILE A 29 11.01 -9.05 9.54
C ILE A 29 10.79 -8.65 8.09
N ASP A 30 9.55 -8.35 7.72
CA ASP A 30 9.18 -7.97 6.35
C ASP A 30 7.96 -7.04 6.34
N CYS A 31 7.37 -6.81 5.17
CA CYS A 31 6.19 -5.97 5.00
C CYS A 31 5.04 -6.75 4.41
N LEU A 32 3.87 -6.69 5.05
CA LEU A 32 2.63 -7.09 4.40
C LEU A 32 2.38 -6.14 3.22
N THR A 33 1.98 -6.67 2.09
CA THR A 33 1.88 -5.91 0.83
C THR A 33 0.57 -6.17 0.13
N TRP A 34 -0.08 -5.10 -0.33
CA TRP A 34 -1.26 -5.15 -1.17
C TRP A 34 -1.04 -4.30 -2.42
N LYS A 35 -1.58 -4.76 -3.52
CA LYS A 35 -1.51 -4.08 -4.82
C LYS A 35 -2.84 -3.41 -5.10
N PHE A 36 -2.79 -2.13 -5.46
CA PHE A 36 -3.95 -1.34 -5.89
C PHE A 36 -3.78 -0.96 -7.36
N LEU A 37 -4.84 -1.07 -8.14
CA LEU A 37 -4.88 -0.50 -9.49
C LEU A 37 -5.35 0.95 -9.48
N LYS A 38 -6.05 1.36 -8.41
CA LYS A 38 -6.51 2.73 -8.17
C LYS A 38 -6.20 3.11 -6.74
N LEU A 39 -6.08 4.40 -6.48
CA LEU A 39 -5.93 4.90 -5.10
C LEU A 39 -7.30 5.04 -4.44
N PRO A 40 -7.46 4.63 -3.16
CA PRO A 40 -8.72 4.74 -2.43
C PRO A 40 -8.91 6.16 -1.86
N LEU A 41 -9.01 7.15 -2.75
CA LEU A 41 -9.05 8.55 -2.35
C LEU A 41 -10.47 9.05 -2.05
N LEU A 42 -11.48 8.34 -2.54
CA LEU A 42 -12.87 8.72 -2.27
C LEU A 42 -13.32 8.10 -0.97
N ASN A 43 -13.82 8.96 -0.08
CA ASN A 43 -14.21 8.57 1.26
C ASN A 43 -15.27 7.45 1.25
N GLN A 44 -14.98 6.36 1.93
CA GLN A 44 -15.84 5.18 2.11
C GLN A 44 -16.18 4.40 0.84
N VAL A 45 -15.61 4.74 -0.30
CA VAL A 45 -15.81 3.97 -1.53
C VAL A 45 -14.86 2.77 -1.52
N SER A 46 -15.40 1.57 -1.65
CA SER A 46 -14.60 0.35 -1.74
C SER A 46 -13.94 0.21 -3.10
N ILE A 47 -12.68 -0.19 -3.11
CA ILE A 47 -11.96 -0.52 -4.35
C ILE A 47 -11.40 -1.93 -4.24
N GLU A 48 -11.18 -2.55 -5.39
CA GLU A 48 -10.58 -3.87 -5.48
C GLU A 48 -9.07 -3.78 -5.29
N ILE A 49 -8.53 -4.69 -4.50
CA ILE A 49 -7.09 -4.81 -4.25
C ILE A 49 -6.70 -6.28 -4.29
N SER A 50 -5.40 -6.57 -4.30
CA SER A 50 -4.92 -7.94 -4.19
C SER A 50 -3.75 -8.04 -3.23
N LYS A 51 -3.80 -9.07 -2.36
CA LYS A 51 -2.70 -9.37 -1.45
C LYS A 51 -1.53 -9.90 -2.26
N GLN A 52 -0.34 -9.36 -1.99
CA GLN A 52 0.90 -9.76 -2.65
C GLN A 52 1.82 -10.50 -1.68
N PRO A 53 2.85 -11.20 -2.19
CA PRO A 53 3.91 -11.72 -1.33
C PRO A 53 4.55 -10.60 -0.53
N ASN A 54 4.99 -10.91 0.70
CA ASN A 54 5.59 -9.91 1.57
C ASN A 54 6.85 -9.33 0.94
N HIS A 55 7.02 -8.02 1.07
CA HIS A 55 8.17 -7.30 0.56
C HIS A 55 9.23 -7.11 1.65
N ARG A 56 10.47 -6.84 1.23
CA ARG A 56 11.59 -6.64 2.15
C ARG A 56 11.45 -5.29 2.87
N LEU A 57 11.97 -5.22 4.09
CA LEU A 57 11.92 -3.99 4.92
C LEU A 57 12.60 -2.79 4.26
N LEU A 58 13.57 -3.01 3.38
CA LEU A 58 14.29 -1.92 2.71
C LEU A 58 13.34 -0.98 1.94
N TRP A 59 12.18 -1.48 1.48
CA TRP A 59 11.23 -0.67 0.74
C TRP A 59 10.53 0.39 1.59
N LEU A 60 10.58 0.26 2.92
CA LEU A 60 10.00 1.27 3.83
C LEU A 60 10.80 2.58 3.82
N SER A 61 12.07 2.54 3.44
CA SER A 61 12.93 3.72 3.44
C SER A 61 13.38 4.16 2.05
N ARG A 62 13.08 3.39 1.02
CA ARG A 62 13.51 3.71 -0.34
C ARG A 62 12.57 4.75 -0.95
N LEU A 63 13.14 5.88 -1.44
CA LEU A 63 12.36 6.97 -2.01
C LEU A 63 11.99 6.67 -3.46
N GLU A 64 12.93 6.18 -4.25
CA GLU A 64 12.70 5.81 -5.64
C GLU A 64 13.73 4.80 -6.09
N HIS A 65 13.39 4.02 -7.10
CA HIS A 65 14.25 2.97 -7.62
C HIS A 65 13.86 2.61 -9.05
N GLU A 66 14.85 2.61 -9.95
CA GLU A 66 14.68 2.11 -11.30
C GLU A 66 14.88 0.59 -11.29
N LEU A 67 13.94 -0.14 -11.92
CA LEU A 67 14.04 -1.59 -12.02
C LEU A 67 15.05 -1.95 -13.11
N SER A 68 15.84 -3.00 -12.89
CA SER A 68 16.87 -3.44 -13.82
C SER A 68 16.29 -3.78 -15.20
N GLY A 69 17.05 -3.51 -16.26
CA GLY A 69 16.63 -3.78 -17.63
C GLY A 69 15.53 -2.86 -18.13
N HIS A 70 15.43 -1.65 -17.61
CA HIS A 70 14.39 -0.67 -17.96
C HIS A 70 12.98 -1.21 -17.88
N ARG A 71 12.71 -2.11 -16.90
CA ARG A 71 11.39 -2.73 -16.72
C ARG A 71 10.41 -1.84 -15.99
N GLY A 72 10.85 -0.76 -15.38
CA GLY A 72 9.97 0.13 -14.68
C GLY A 72 10.65 0.99 -13.64
N PHE A 73 9.84 1.66 -12.85
CA PHE A 73 10.31 2.64 -11.87
C PHE A 73 9.37 2.61 -10.66
N VAL A 74 9.94 2.61 -9.47
CA VAL A 74 9.19 2.64 -8.21
C VAL A 74 9.47 3.94 -7.50
N LYS A 75 8.43 4.63 -7.06
CA LYS A 75 8.53 5.89 -6.34
C LYS A 75 7.61 5.89 -5.13
N ARG A 76 8.14 6.30 -3.98
CA ARG A 76 7.32 6.49 -2.80
C ARG A 76 6.51 7.76 -2.95
N ILE A 77 5.18 7.64 -2.88
CA ILE A 77 4.26 8.78 -3.03
C ILE A 77 3.56 9.15 -1.73
N ASP A 78 3.59 8.27 -0.73
CA ASP A 78 3.06 8.57 0.60
C ASP A 78 3.71 7.64 1.63
N HIS A 79 3.70 8.05 2.89
CA HIS A 79 4.30 7.25 3.95
C HIS A 79 3.86 7.78 5.32
N GLY A 80 4.14 7.00 6.35
CA GLY A 80 3.90 7.44 7.72
C GLY A 80 4.02 6.31 8.71
N ILE A 81 3.35 6.47 9.83
CA ILE A 81 3.25 5.50 10.90
C ILE A 81 1.80 5.04 10.97
N PHE A 82 1.58 3.76 11.21
CA PHE A 82 0.21 3.26 11.34
C PHE A 82 -0.06 2.78 12.76
N LYS A 83 -1.34 2.85 13.13
CA LYS A 83 -1.85 2.21 14.33
C LYS A 83 -2.73 1.05 13.88
N ASN A 84 -2.40 -0.15 14.32
CA ASN A 84 -3.18 -1.34 13.99
C ASN A 84 -4.37 -1.43 14.97
N VAL A 85 -5.59 -1.35 14.43
CA VAL A 85 -6.83 -1.49 15.20
C VAL A 85 -7.63 -2.69 14.70
N SER A 86 -6.96 -3.63 14.05
CA SER A 86 -7.57 -4.84 13.51
C SER A 86 -8.07 -5.76 14.59
N ASP A 87 -9.14 -6.52 14.28
CA ASP A 87 -9.57 -7.63 15.10
C ASP A 87 -8.65 -8.81 14.83
N LYS A 88 -8.02 -9.34 15.88
CA LYS A 88 -7.08 -10.46 15.76
C LYS A 88 -7.75 -11.78 15.39
N LEU A 89 -9.07 -11.86 15.48
CA LEU A 89 -9.80 -13.09 15.18
C LEU A 89 -10.06 -13.30 13.69
N ASP A 90 -9.88 -12.25 12.88
CA ASP A 90 -10.06 -12.32 11.42
C ASP A 90 -8.74 -12.04 10.71
N SER A 91 -8.13 -13.08 10.15
CA SER A 91 -6.81 -12.99 9.50
C SER A 91 -6.86 -12.32 8.12
N GLU A 92 -8.05 -12.09 7.56
CA GLU A 92 -8.20 -11.44 6.25
C GLU A 92 -8.70 -10.00 6.36
N PHE A 93 -8.97 -9.55 7.57
CA PHE A 93 -9.50 -8.23 7.84
C PHE A 93 -8.47 -7.40 8.60
N TYR A 94 -8.10 -6.26 8.02
CA TYR A 94 -7.14 -5.34 8.63
C TYR A 94 -7.77 -3.97 8.75
N ARG A 95 -7.47 -3.29 9.85
CA ARG A 95 -7.88 -1.91 10.08
C ARG A 95 -6.70 -1.14 10.62
N PHE A 96 -6.26 -0.16 9.86
CA PHE A 96 -5.12 0.69 10.20
C PHE A 96 -5.54 2.15 10.25
N ILE A 97 -5.07 2.88 11.26
CA ILE A 97 -5.17 4.34 11.24
C ILE A 97 -3.88 4.87 10.63
N LEU A 98 -4.02 5.59 9.52
CA LEU A 98 -2.90 6.11 8.74
C LEU A 98 -2.80 7.62 8.90
N ASP A 99 -1.59 8.15 8.79
CA ASP A 99 -1.27 9.56 8.97
C ASP A 99 -0.58 10.18 7.75
N GLY A 100 -0.81 9.64 6.56
CA GLY A 100 -0.22 10.14 5.34
C GLY A 100 -0.90 11.38 4.78
N GLU A 101 -0.38 11.88 3.67
CA GLU A 101 -0.98 13.00 2.95
C GLU A 101 -2.08 12.55 1.99
N LEU A 102 -1.86 11.43 1.30
CA LEU A 102 -2.85 10.83 0.41
C LEU A 102 -3.74 9.86 1.16
N LEU A 103 -3.15 8.99 1.97
CA LEU A 103 -3.87 8.02 2.78
C LEU A 103 -3.85 8.48 4.23
N TYR A 104 -4.97 8.98 4.72
CA TYR A 104 -5.12 9.38 6.11
C TYR A 104 -6.50 9.01 6.63
N GLY A 105 -6.57 8.67 7.92
CA GLY A 105 -7.78 8.22 8.56
C GLY A 105 -7.79 6.70 8.73
N LEU A 106 -8.99 6.11 8.78
CA LEU A 106 -9.18 4.68 8.97
C LEU A 106 -9.14 3.97 7.61
N PHE A 107 -8.17 3.09 7.45
CA PHE A 107 -8.02 2.28 6.25
C PHE A 107 -8.41 0.84 6.57
N GLU A 108 -9.47 0.34 5.92
CA GLU A 108 -9.99 -1.00 6.13
C GLU A 108 -9.70 -1.87 4.91
N ILE A 109 -9.15 -3.06 5.17
CA ILE A 109 -8.90 -4.08 4.15
C ILE A 109 -9.71 -5.31 4.53
N SER A 110 -10.53 -5.79 3.61
CA SER A 110 -11.33 -7.00 3.80
C SER A 110 -11.17 -7.89 2.57
N GLY A 111 -10.37 -8.95 2.70
CA GLY A 111 -10.10 -9.84 1.57
C GLY A 111 -9.46 -9.08 0.42
N ASN A 112 -10.17 -9.00 -0.71
CA ASN A 112 -9.72 -8.36 -1.94
C ASN A 112 -10.27 -6.95 -2.14
N SER A 113 -10.73 -6.30 -1.08
CA SER A 113 -11.23 -4.93 -1.17
C SER A 113 -10.70 -4.07 -0.04
N CYS A 114 -10.68 -2.76 -0.26
CA CYS A 114 -10.33 -1.81 0.79
C CYS A 114 -11.20 -0.56 0.66
N ARG A 115 -11.25 0.20 1.73
CA ARG A 115 -11.85 1.53 1.73
C ARG A 115 -11.12 2.42 2.73
N LEU A 116 -11.14 3.72 2.44
CA LEU A 116 -10.52 4.73 3.29
C LEU A 116 -11.60 5.67 3.82
N ILE A 117 -11.60 5.88 5.13
CA ILE A 117 -12.53 6.78 5.81
C ILE A 117 -11.71 7.96 6.32
N ASN A 118 -11.69 9.04 5.52
CA ASN A 118 -10.82 10.20 5.78
C ASN A 118 -11.24 11.01 7.00
N ASN A 119 -12.52 11.03 7.32
CA ASN A 119 -13.06 11.83 8.42
C ASN A 119 -13.23 11.03 9.72
N TYR A 120 -12.49 9.98 9.85
CA TYR A 120 -12.53 9.12 11.02
C TYR A 120 -12.08 9.88 12.27
#